data_30407a79ee26755e447b446d0c7f6731
#
_entry.id   30407a79ee26755e447b446d0c7f6731
#
_cell.length_a   1.000
_cell.length_b   1.000
_cell.length_c   1.000
_cell.angle_alpha   90.00
_cell.angle_beta   90.00
_cell.angle_gamma   90.00
#
_symmetry.space_group_name_H-M   'P 1'
#
loop_
_entity.id
_entity.type
_entity.pdbx_description
1 polymer ?
#
loop_
_entity_poly.entity_id
_entity_poly.type
_entity_poly.pdbx_seq_one_letter_code
_entity_poly.pdbx_strand_id
1 'polypeptide(L)'
;MEPEKQKLNFVLNRVGYIIRKGIFPRMFIENEIKKKLIAESKDDGYSAPKVFKLYYEDKVGNLIVPRYFGLNINNPDKIAFKYNPKCDFKKFEGELRDNQKEPAERVMEAFRKKGGGILSLMTGGGKTMLSMYFIFQLKVKTIVIVPNIELINQWKQEAEKFIPGIRVGLIKGKIRDFENKDLVIGMVNTISMQEFPQNFFNKFDLLIVDECHRVGSETFSQCLPKIRTPYTLGLSATPDRRDGLMHVVEKYLGPICYKSENKINSKLPVICELITYRTGGKYAKELKNY
;
A
#
# COMPACT_ATOMS: atom_id res chain seq x y z
N MET A 1 37.65 -27.56 -9.01
CA MET A 1 36.39 -27.20 -9.72
C MET A 1 35.73 -26.11 -8.89
N GLU A 2 35.80 -24.87 -9.34
CA GLU A 2 34.98 -23.81 -8.73
C GLU A 2 33.50 -24.17 -8.90
N PRO A 3 32.65 -24.00 -7.86
CA PRO A 3 31.23 -24.25 -8.00
C PRO A 3 30.65 -23.29 -9.05
N GLU A 4 30.03 -23.82 -10.10
CA GLU A 4 29.29 -23.03 -11.07
C GLU A 4 28.38 -22.07 -10.31
N LYS A 5 28.61 -20.77 -10.44
CA LYS A 5 27.75 -19.74 -9.88
C LYS A 5 26.37 -19.90 -10.50
N GLN A 6 25.45 -20.49 -9.74
CA GLN A 6 24.07 -20.70 -10.16
C GLN A 6 23.50 -19.36 -10.70
N LYS A 7 23.17 -19.34 -11.98
CA LYS A 7 22.73 -18.13 -12.67
C LYS A 7 21.33 -17.75 -12.16
N LEU A 8 21.26 -16.80 -11.25
CA LEU A 8 20.00 -16.32 -10.70
C LEU A 8 19.22 -15.56 -11.78
N ASN A 9 18.09 -16.10 -12.21
CA ASN A 9 17.24 -15.54 -13.27
C ASN A 9 16.23 -14.52 -12.72
N PHE A 10 15.69 -14.80 -11.54
CA PHE A 10 14.67 -14.02 -10.87
C PHE A 10 15.13 -13.66 -9.45
N VAL A 11 15.18 -12.39 -9.12
CA VAL A 11 15.63 -11.92 -7.80
C VAL A 11 14.63 -10.93 -7.23
N LEU A 12 14.21 -11.15 -6.00
CA LEU A 12 13.37 -10.21 -5.26
C LEU A 12 14.20 -9.52 -4.16
N ASN A 13 14.26 -8.21 -4.20
CA ASN A 13 14.98 -7.39 -3.21
C ASN A 13 14.36 -5.99 -3.08
N ARG A 14 15.09 -5.06 -2.43
CA ARG A 14 14.68 -3.66 -2.26
C ARG A 14 14.73 -2.81 -3.56
N VAL A 15 15.20 -3.36 -4.67
CA VAL A 15 15.09 -2.72 -6.00
C VAL A 15 13.76 -3.08 -6.66
N GLY A 16 13.22 -4.24 -6.37
CA GLY A 16 11.97 -4.78 -6.89
C GLY A 16 12.09 -6.26 -7.24
N TYR A 17 11.18 -6.74 -8.07
CA TYR A 17 11.30 -8.07 -8.66
C TYR A 17 12.08 -7.93 -9.98
N ILE A 18 13.26 -8.51 -10.02
CA ILE A 18 14.23 -8.39 -11.11
C ILE A 18 14.13 -9.63 -11.99
N ILE A 19 13.86 -9.42 -13.28
CA ILE A 19 13.95 -10.43 -14.34
C ILE A 19 15.24 -10.16 -15.08
N ARG A 20 16.17 -11.12 -15.07
CA ARG A 20 17.47 -10.96 -15.74
C ARG A 20 17.32 -10.90 -17.25
N LYS A 21 18.17 -10.09 -17.89
CA LYS A 21 18.26 -9.98 -19.35
C LYS A 21 18.48 -11.36 -19.99
N GLY A 22 17.75 -11.66 -21.05
CA GLY A 22 17.89 -12.89 -21.83
C GLY A 22 17.09 -14.11 -21.30
N ILE A 23 16.30 -13.95 -20.21
CA ILE A 23 15.44 -15.04 -19.71
C ILE A 23 14.25 -15.29 -20.64
N PHE A 24 13.67 -14.23 -21.18
CA PHE A 24 12.56 -14.31 -22.12
C PHE A 24 12.93 -13.71 -23.47
N PRO A 25 12.33 -14.20 -24.57
CA PRO A 25 12.43 -13.57 -25.89
C PRO A 25 11.93 -12.11 -25.82
N ARG A 26 12.53 -11.23 -26.63
CA ARG A 26 12.16 -9.80 -26.67
C ARG A 26 10.67 -9.58 -26.94
N MET A 27 10.08 -10.32 -27.87
CA MET A 27 8.65 -10.23 -28.19
C MET A 27 7.77 -10.57 -26.99
N PHE A 28 8.15 -11.58 -26.19
CA PHE A 28 7.42 -11.95 -24.98
C PHE A 28 7.49 -10.82 -23.93
N ILE A 29 8.68 -10.20 -23.75
CA ILE A 29 8.83 -9.07 -22.83
C ILE A 29 7.93 -7.92 -23.25
N GLU A 30 7.92 -7.53 -24.51
CA GLU A 30 7.12 -6.40 -25.00
C GLU A 30 5.61 -6.67 -24.93
N ASN A 31 5.15 -7.81 -25.41
CA ASN A 31 3.72 -8.10 -25.57
C ASN A 31 3.06 -8.65 -24.31
N GLU A 32 3.77 -9.48 -23.52
CA GLU A 32 3.17 -10.17 -22.39
C GLU A 32 3.52 -9.55 -21.04
N ILE A 33 4.69 -8.90 -20.92
CA ILE A 33 5.12 -8.32 -19.65
C ILE A 33 4.87 -6.81 -19.66
N LYS A 34 5.52 -6.07 -20.55
CA LYS A 34 5.48 -4.59 -20.55
C LYS A 34 4.08 -4.07 -20.84
N LYS A 35 3.35 -4.67 -21.79
CA LYS A 35 1.98 -4.28 -22.11
C LYS A 35 1.05 -4.39 -20.90
N LYS A 36 1.18 -5.43 -20.06
CA LYS A 36 0.40 -5.61 -18.82
C LYS A 36 0.82 -4.67 -17.67
N LEU A 37 1.97 -4.01 -17.84
CA LEU A 37 2.53 -3.04 -16.89
C LEU A 37 2.41 -1.59 -17.37
N ILE A 38 1.57 -1.35 -18.35
CA ILE A 38 1.10 -0.02 -18.73
C ILE A 38 -0.28 0.16 -18.10
N ALA A 39 -0.45 1.23 -17.36
CA ALA A 39 -1.73 1.65 -16.79
C ALA A 39 -2.13 3.00 -17.37
N GLU A 40 -3.40 3.17 -17.68
CA GLU A 40 -3.95 4.41 -18.21
C GLU A 40 -4.98 4.96 -17.23
N SER A 41 -4.94 6.27 -16.95
CA SER A 41 -6.03 6.92 -16.22
C SER A 41 -7.28 6.94 -17.10
N LYS A 42 -8.46 6.84 -16.49
CA LYS A 42 -9.70 7.10 -17.24
C LYS A 42 -9.71 8.56 -17.67
N ASP A 43 -10.32 8.80 -18.82
CA ASP A 43 -10.71 10.12 -19.28
C ASP A 43 -11.74 10.69 -18.29
N ASP A 44 -11.42 11.81 -17.66
CA ASP A 44 -12.32 12.53 -16.75
C ASP A 44 -13.02 13.70 -17.45
N GLY A 45 -12.82 13.83 -18.77
CA GLY A 45 -13.39 14.89 -19.60
C GLY A 45 -12.69 16.26 -19.44
N TYR A 46 -11.71 16.37 -18.54
CA TYR A 46 -10.97 17.61 -18.27
C TYR A 46 -9.49 17.52 -18.66
N SER A 47 -8.91 16.32 -18.70
CA SER A 47 -7.51 16.10 -19.06
C SER A 47 -7.34 14.84 -19.90
N ALA A 48 -6.39 14.87 -20.84
CA ALA A 48 -6.06 13.69 -21.63
C ALA A 48 -5.64 12.51 -20.73
N PRO A 49 -6.02 11.27 -21.07
CA PRO A 49 -5.61 10.08 -20.33
C PRO A 49 -4.10 10.02 -20.18
N LYS A 50 -3.61 9.83 -18.95
CA LYS A 50 -2.19 9.70 -18.67
C LYS A 50 -1.78 8.24 -18.67
N VAL A 51 -0.67 7.93 -19.32
CA VAL A 51 -0.08 6.59 -19.41
C VAL A 51 1.04 6.44 -18.39
N PHE A 52 0.98 5.42 -17.56
CA PHE A 52 1.97 5.13 -16.51
C PHE A 52 2.66 3.80 -16.80
N LYS A 53 4.01 3.82 -16.82
CA LYS A 53 4.81 2.61 -16.88
C LYS A 53 5.09 2.12 -15.47
N LEU A 54 4.68 0.89 -15.16
CA LEU A 54 4.88 0.25 -13.85
C LEU A 54 6.17 -0.59 -13.81
N TYR A 55 7.04 -0.44 -14.78
CA TYR A 55 8.32 -1.13 -14.90
C TYR A 55 9.43 -0.17 -15.32
N TYR A 56 10.67 -0.58 -15.10
CA TYR A 56 11.84 0.08 -15.67
C TYR A 56 12.95 -0.93 -15.98
N GLU A 57 13.92 -0.54 -16.77
CA GLU A 57 15.10 -1.34 -17.07
C GLU A 57 16.32 -0.73 -16.38
N ASP A 58 17.16 -1.59 -15.81
CA ASP A 58 18.44 -1.14 -15.26
C ASP A 58 19.50 -0.94 -16.37
N LYS A 59 20.67 -0.42 -15.98
CA LYS A 59 21.77 -0.11 -16.92
C LYS A 59 22.30 -1.32 -17.67
N VAL A 60 22.09 -2.54 -17.17
CA VAL A 60 22.50 -3.80 -17.79
C VAL A 60 21.39 -4.47 -18.60
N GLY A 61 20.18 -3.87 -18.60
CA GLY A 61 19.03 -4.35 -19.36
C GLY A 61 18.21 -5.42 -18.62
N ASN A 62 18.33 -5.54 -17.28
CA ASN A 62 17.39 -6.32 -16.51
C ASN A 62 16.07 -5.56 -16.38
N LEU A 63 14.95 -6.30 -16.44
CA LEU A 63 13.63 -5.72 -16.27
C LEU A 63 13.23 -5.77 -14.80
N ILE A 64 12.88 -4.63 -14.23
CA ILE A 64 12.41 -4.48 -12.84
C ILE A 64 10.91 -4.22 -12.88
N VAL A 65 10.16 -5.09 -12.23
CA VAL A 65 8.69 -5.06 -12.21
C VAL A 65 8.17 -5.00 -10.77
N PRO A 66 6.89 -4.63 -10.57
CA PRO A 66 6.24 -4.70 -9.27
C PRO A 66 6.31 -6.12 -8.70
N ARG A 67 6.50 -6.22 -7.38
CA ARG A 67 6.73 -7.50 -6.68
C ARG A 67 5.72 -8.58 -7.03
N TYR A 68 4.44 -8.29 -6.86
CA TYR A 68 3.40 -9.31 -7.00
C TYR A 68 3.08 -9.63 -8.46
N PHE A 69 3.36 -8.71 -9.37
CA PHE A 69 3.36 -9.04 -10.79
C PHE A 69 4.46 -10.05 -11.11
N GLY A 70 5.67 -9.84 -10.60
CA GLY A 70 6.79 -10.76 -10.79
C GLY A 70 6.54 -12.14 -10.16
N LEU A 71 6.00 -12.19 -8.94
CA LEU A 71 5.64 -13.43 -8.24
C LEU A 71 4.57 -14.25 -8.98
N ASN A 72 3.74 -13.62 -9.80
CA ASN A 72 2.76 -14.30 -10.65
C ASN A 72 3.39 -14.84 -11.95
N ILE A 73 4.57 -14.35 -12.35
CA ILE A 73 5.32 -14.90 -13.49
C ILE A 73 6.09 -16.14 -13.04
N ASN A 74 6.89 -16.01 -12.00
CA ASN A 74 7.69 -17.10 -11.44
C ASN A 74 8.04 -16.83 -9.98
N ASN A 75 8.36 -17.92 -9.25
CA ASN A 75 8.98 -17.77 -7.94
C ASN A 75 10.43 -17.23 -8.11
N PRO A 76 10.89 -16.33 -7.22
CA PRO A 76 12.27 -15.85 -7.31
C PRO A 76 13.27 -16.94 -6.92
N ASP A 77 14.36 -17.06 -7.66
CA ASP A 77 15.49 -17.93 -7.32
C ASP A 77 16.17 -17.48 -6.01
N LYS A 78 16.07 -16.17 -5.73
CA LYS A 78 16.61 -15.57 -4.52
C LYS A 78 15.73 -14.45 -4.00
N ILE A 79 15.42 -14.50 -2.71
CA ILE A 79 14.87 -13.38 -1.94
C ILE A 79 16.02 -12.76 -1.17
N ALA A 80 16.39 -11.51 -1.50
CA ALA A 80 17.57 -10.84 -0.97
C ALA A 80 17.18 -9.52 -0.27
N PHE A 81 16.24 -9.58 0.68
CA PHE A 81 15.96 -8.46 1.57
C PHE A 81 16.97 -8.40 2.70
N LYS A 82 17.55 -7.21 2.90
CA LYS A 82 18.30 -6.89 4.11
C LYS A 82 17.33 -6.26 5.10
N TYR A 83 17.05 -6.94 6.19
CA TYR A 83 16.16 -6.47 7.24
C TYR A 83 16.88 -5.48 8.18
N ASN A 84 16.14 -4.51 8.67
CA ASN A 84 16.60 -3.59 9.69
C ASN A 84 16.55 -4.24 11.09
N PRO A 85 17.25 -3.68 12.10
CA PRO A 85 17.10 -4.11 13.48
C PRO A 85 15.64 -4.08 13.93
N LYS A 86 15.26 -5.05 14.75
CA LYS A 86 13.90 -5.13 15.31
C LYS A 86 13.64 -3.97 16.26
N CYS A 87 12.38 -3.48 16.25
CA CYS A 87 11.89 -2.52 17.22
C CYS A 87 11.66 -3.20 18.57
N ASP A 88 11.98 -2.50 19.66
CA ASP A 88 11.83 -3.02 21.01
C ASP A 88 10.49 -2.56 21.64
N PHE A 89 9.39 -3.08 21.12
CA PHE A 89 8.07 -2.86 21.71
C PHE A 89 7.88 -3.74 22.93
N LYS A 90 7.52 -3.13 24.08
CA LYS A 90 7.37 -3.85 25.35
C LYS A 90 6.01 -4.51 25.50
N LYS A 91 4.95 -3.81 25.09
CA LYS A 91 3.58 -4.25 25.29
C LYS A 91 2.67 -3.82 24.13
N PHE A 92 1.62 -4.59 23.91
CA PHE A 92 0.48 -4.24 23.08
C PHE A 92 -0.75 -4.07 23.97
N GLU A 93 -1.33 -2.87 23.94
CA GLU A 93 -2.51 -2.53 24.75
C GLU A 93 -3.78 -2.71 23.92
N GLY A 94 -4.19 -3.96 23.71
CA GLY A 94 -5.40 -4.26 22.95
C GLY A 94 -5.66 -5.75 22.85
N GLU A 95 -6.92 -6.08 22.61
CA GLU A 95 -7.36 -7.45 22.34
C GLU A 95 -8.11 -7.49 21.02
N LEU A 96 -7.86 -8.54 20.24
CA LEU A 96 -8.59 -8.78 19.01
C LEU A 96 -10.02 -9.21 19.32
N ARG A 97 -11.00 -8.49 18.77
CA ARG A 97 -12.40 -8.94 18.80
C ARG A 97 -12.53 -10.22 17.98
N ASP A 98 -13.58 -11.00 18.20
CA ASP A 98 -13.78 -12.26 17.49
C ASP A 98 -13.79 -12.08 15.97
N ASN A 99 -14.44 -11.03 15.49
CA ASN A 99 -14.47 -10.68 14.06
C ASN A 99 -13.14 -10.13 13.50
N GLN A 100 -12.11 -9.93 14.34
CA GLN A 100 -10.78 -9.48 13.94
C GLN A 100 -9.75 -10.61 13.95
N LYS A 101 -10.05 -11.74 14.58
CA LYS A 101 -9.12 -12.88 14.67
C LYS A 101 -8.82 -13.49 13.31
N GLU A 102 -9.85 -13.82 12.54
CA GLU A 102 -9.68 -14.37 11.19
C GLU A 102 -8.93 -13.41 10.24
N PRO A 103 -9.32 -12.11 10.08
CA PRO A 103 -8.55 -11.18 9.28
C PRO A 103 -7.09 -11.05 9.76
N ALA A 104 -6.83 -11.08 11.07
CA ALA A 104 -5.47 -11.04 11.59
C ALA A 104 -4.63 -12.25 11.14
N GLU A 105 -5.19 -13.46 11.25
CA GLU A 105 -4.53 -14.71 10.83
C GLU A 105 -4.25 -14.70 9.32
N ARG A 106 -5.22 -14.29 8.48
CA ARG A 106 -5.08 -14.22 7.02
C ARG A 106 -3.98 -13.26 6.60
N VAL A 107 -3.90 -12.08 7.23
CA VAL A 107 -2.82 -11.11 6.93
C VAL A 107 -1.46 -11.65 7.39
N MET A 108 -1.37 -12.24 8.59
CA MET A 108 -0.12 -12.85 9.07
C MET A 108 0.34 -14.01 8.19
N GLU A 109 -0.58 -14.80 7.67
CA GLU A 109 -0.28 -15.83 6.67
C GLU A 109 0.23 -15.23 5.35
N ALA A 110 -0.41 -14.16 4.86
CA ALA A 110 0.02 -13.45 3.66
C ALA A 110 1.44 -12.87 3.83
N PHE A 111 1.78 -12.31 4.99
CA PHE A 111 3.14 -11.88 5.31
C PHE A 111 4.14 -13.02 5.22
N ARG A 112 3.84 -14.19 5.79
CA ARG A 112 4.74 -15.35 5.76
C ARG A 112 4.92 -15.92 4.35
N LYS A 113 3.84 -16.05 3.57
CA LYS A 113 3.87 -16.71 2.27
C LYS A 113 4.39 -15.81 1.15
N LYS A 114 3.89 -14.58 1.06
CA LYS A 114 4.13 -13.67 -0.08
C LYS A 114 4.64 -12.28 0.34
N GLY A 115 4.75 -12.02 1.65
CA GLY A 115 5.21 -10.76 2.24
C GLY A 115 4.15 -9.67 2.29
N GLY A 116 2.87 -9.95 2.02
CA GLY A 116 1.82 -8.97 2.18
C GLY A 116 0.57 -9.23 1.37
N GLY A 117 -0.33 -8.25 1.40
CA GLY A 117 -1.62 -8.30 0.73
C GLY A 117 -2.49 -7.10 1.11
N ILE A 118 -3.74 -7.14 0.72
CA ILE A 118 -4.72 -6.09 1.00
C ILE A 118 -5.76 -6.62 1.98
N LEU A 119 -5.95 -5.89 3.07
CA LEU A 119 -6.99 -6.12 4.06
C LEU A 119 -8.18 -5.21 3.76
N SER A 120 -9.30 -5.80 3.37
CA SER A 120 -10.54 -5.09 3.13
C SER A 120 -11.52 -5.30 4.28
N LEU A 121 -11.72 -4.26 5.08
CA LEU A 121 -12.68 -4.22 6.18
C LEU A 121 -13.53 -2.96 6.07
N MET A 122 -14.83 -3.09 6.36
CA MET A 122 -15.75 -1.95 6.41
C MET A 122 -15.24 -0.85 7.35
N THR A 123 -15.74 0.35 7.19
CA THR A 123 -15.47 1.47 8.12
C THR A 123 -15.86 1.04 9.54
N GLY A 124 -15.01 1.36 10.53
CA GLY A 124 -15.21 0.90 11.91
C GLY A 124 -14.78 -0.55 12.20
N GLY A 125 -14.37 -1.33 11.18
CA GLY A 125 -13.90 -2.72 11.36
C GLY A 125 -12.57 -2.88 12.07
N GLY A 126 -11.91 -1.76 12.43
CA GLY A 126 -10.67 -1.77 13.23
C GLY A 126 -9.40 -1.95 12.39
N LYS A 127 -9.38 -1.51 11.14
CA LYS A 127 -8.19 -1.55 10.26
C LYS A 127 -6.92 -1.00 10.92
N THR A 128 -7.03 0.18 11.56
CA THR A 128 -5.89 0.83 12.21
C THR A 128 -5.38 0.03 13.40
N MET A 129 -6.28 -0.46 14.25
CA MET A 129 -5.94 -1.32 15.41
C MET A 129 -5.25 -2.62 14.95
N LEU A 130 -5.80 -3.30 13.93
CA LEU A 130 -5.16 -4.48 13.34
C LEU A 130 -3.77 -4.15 12.77
N SER A 131 -3.61 -2.99 12.18
CA SER A 131 -2.29 -2.55 11.69
C SER A 131 -1.29 -2.38 12.82
N MET A 132 -1.70 -1.81 13.97
CA MET A 132 -0.86 -1.75 15.18
C MET A 132 -0.50 -3.13 15.69
N TYR A 133 -1.46 -4.06 15.68
CA TYR A 133 -1.21 -5.46 16.02
C TYR A 133 -0.13 -6.07 15.11
N PHE A 134 -0.21 -5.87 13.78
CA PHE A 134 0.82 -6.38 12.85
C PHE A 134 2.19 -5.72 13.05
N ILE A 135 2.24 -4.42 13.29
CA ILE A 135 3.50 -3.70 13.61
C ILE A 135 4.14 -4.32 14.86
N PHE A 136 3.33 -4.54 15.90
CA PHE A 136 3.80 -5.15 17.13
C PHE A 136 4.27 -6.60 16.95
N GLN A 137 3.54 -7.42 16.20
CA GLN A 137 3.91 -8.83 15.95
C GLN A 137 5.18 -8.95 15.11
N LEU A 138 5.33 -8.13 14.07
CA LEU A 138 6.52 -8.16 13.21
C LEU A 138 7.73 -7.49 13.86
N LYS A 139 7.52 -6.56 14.79
CA LYS A 139 8.56 -5.74 15.44
C LYS A 139 9.49 -5.05 14.44
N VAL A 140 8.92 -4.47 13.38
CA VAL A 140 9.70 -3.87 12.29
C VAL A 140 9.43 -2.38 12.15
N LYS A 141 10.45 -1.65 11.71
CA LYS A 141 10.33 -0.24 11.36
C LYS A 141 9.34 -0.08 10.22
N THR A 142 8.30 0.73 10.45
CA THR A 142 7.13 0.82 9.56
C THR A 142 6.97 2.23 8.99
N ILE A 143 6.61 2.30 7.71
CA ILE A 143 6.08 3.52 7.10
C ILE A 143 4.61 3.31 6.73
N VAL A 144 3.75 4.26 7.14
CA VAL A 144 2.33 4.30 6.79
C VAL A 144 2.10 5.46 5.84
N ILE A 145 1.49 5.19 4.70
CA ILE A 145 1.11 6.21 3.72
C ILE A 145 -0.36 6.53 3.87
N VAL A 146 -0.65 7.81 4.06
CA VAL A 146 -2.01 8.32 4.25
C VAL A 146 -2.36 9.37 3.20
N PRO A 147 -3.62 9.43 2.73
CA PRO A 147 -4.07 10.38 1.71
C PRO A 147 -4.33 11.79 2.25
N ASN A 148 -4.68 11.96 3.52
CA ASN A 148 -5.07 13.24 4.11
C ASN A 148 -4.49 13.46 5.52
N ILE A 149 -4.65 14.69 6.03
CA ILE A 149 -4.06 15.14 7.30
C ILE A 149 -4.80 14.55 8.51
N GLU A 150 -6.11 14.36 8.41
CA GLU A 150 -6.95 13.83 9.48
C GLU A 150 -6.46 12.44 9.91
N LEU A 151 -6.08 11.61 8.94
CA LEU A 151 -5.52 10.30 9.21
C LEU A 151 -4.16 10.34 9.92
N ILE A 152 -3.35 11.40 9.74
CA ILE A 152 -2.09 11.53 10.48
C ILE A 152 -2.35 11.55 11.99
N ASN A 153 -3.30 12.37 12.44
CA ASN A 153 -3.62 12.50 13.85
C ASN A 153 -4.22 11.20 14.41
N GLN A 154 -5.12 10.58 13.64
CA GLN A 154 -5.70 9.29 14.01
C GLN A 154 -4.60 8.21 14.18
N TRP A 155 -3.68 8.09 13.22
CA TRP A 155 -2.60 7.11 13.27
C TRP A 155 -1.66 7.34 14.45
N LYS A 156 -1.35 8.61 14.79
CA LYS A 156 -0.55 8.95 15.98
C LYS A 156 -1.23 8.50 17.26
N GLN A 157 -2.50 8.88 17.45
CA GLN A 157 -3.28 8.54 18.65
C GLN A 157 -3.42 7.01 18.81
N GLU A 158 -3.75 6.29 17.75
CA GLU A 158 -3.88 4.84 17.80
C GLU A 158 -2.52 4.15 18.06
N ALA A 159 -1.42 4.69 17.52
CA ALA A 159 -0.08 4.15 17.77
C ALA A 159 0.30 4.26 19.24
N GLU A 160 0.14 5.41 19.85
CA GLU A 160 0.44 5.65 21.27
C GLU A 160 -0.47 4.83 22.19
N LYS A 161 -1.76 4.70 21.82
CA LYS A 161 -2.74 3.92 22.54
C LYS A 161 -2.42 2.42 22.58
N PHE A 162 -2.09 1.84 21.40
CA PHE A 162 -1.94 0.38 21.30
C PHE A 162 -0.51 -0.10 21.51
N ILE A 163 0.50 0.74 21.27
CA ILE A 163 1.91 0.41 21.49
C ILE A 163 2.56 1.52 22.32
N PRO A 164 2.36 1.53 23.64
CA PRO A 164 2.92 2.56 24.51
C PRO A 164 4.43 2.69 24.34
N GLY A 165 4.89 3.94 24.17
CA GLY A 165 6.30 4.26 23.96
C GLY A 165 6.80 4.09 22.53
N ILE A 166 5.93 3.80 21.55
CA ILE A 166 6.29 3.80 20.13
C ILE A 166 6.70 5.21 19.68
N ARG A 167 7.83 5.31 19.00
CA ARG A 167 8.34 6.58 18.50
C ARG A 167 7.77 6.87 17.12
N VAL A 168 6.84 7.83 17.07
CA VAL A 168 6.15 8.19 15.82
C VAL A 168 6.82 9.39 15.17
N GLY A 169 7.07 9.31 13.88
CA GLY A 169 7.60 10.38 13.03
C GLY A 169 6.65 10.79 11.90
N LEU A 170 7.06 11.80 11.12
CA LEU A 170 6.22 12.40 10.09
C LEU A 170 7.02 12.80 8.85
N ILE A 171 6.48 12.46 7.66
CA ILE A 171 6.93 12.99 6.37
C ILE A 171 5.77 13.74 5.71
N LYS A 172 5.81 15.08 5.79
CA LYS A 172 4.76 15.96 5.26
C LYS A 172 5.35 17.30 4.81
N GLY A 173 5.15 17.69 3.56
CA GLY A 173 5.72 18.92 3.02
C GLY A 173 7.25 18.95 3.19
N LYS A 174 7.77 19.89 3.98
CA LYS A 174 9.20 20.00 4.30
C LYS A 174 9.63 19.15 5.52
N ILE A 175 8.67 18.61 6.28
CA ILE A 175 8.96 17.82 7.49
C ILE A 175 9.53 16.47 7.10
N ARG A 176 10.66 16.07 7.71
CA ARG A 176 11.40 14.81 7.52
C ARG A 176 11.79 14.22 8.87
N ASP A 177 10.80 14.04 9.77
CA ASP A 177 11.00 13.45 11.09
C ASP A 177 10.90 11.91 11.00
N PHE A 178 12.01 11.24 10.76
CA PHE A 178 12.07 9.79 10.58
C PHE A 178 13.25 9.11 11.29
N GLU A 179 14.25 9.87 11.73
CA GLU A 179 15.40 9.30 12.43
C GLU A 179 14.98 8.82 13.83
N ASN A 180 15.49 7.66 14.23
CA ASN A 180 15.16 7.01 15.52
C ASN A 180 13.64 6.84 15.75
N LYS A 181 12.84 6.73 14.70
CA LYS A 181 11.41 6.45 14.76
C LYS A 181 11.12 5.00 14.42
N ASP A 182 10.10 4.44 15.07
CA ASP A 182 9.63 3.07 14.86
C ASP A 182 8.52 3.02 13.81
N LEU A 183 7.66 4.04 13.85
CA LEU A 183 6.57 4.26 12.91
C LEU A 183 6.71 5.65 12.28
N VAL A 184 6.68 5.76 10.97
CA VAL A 184 6.67 7.05 10.26
C VAL A 184 5.40 7.15 9.43
N ILE A 185 4.67 8.24 9.61
CA ILE A 185 3.46 8.53 8.83
C ILE A 185 3.83 9.45 7.68
N GLY A 186 3.59 9.03 6.45
CA GLY A 186 3.93 9.76 5.24
C GLY A 186 2.69 10.22 4.47
N MET A 187 2.63 11.50 4.11
CA MET A 187 1.62 12.00 3.19
C MET A 187 1.93 11.52 1.77
N VAL A 188 0.94 10.89 1.13
CA VAL A 188 1.09 10.35 -0.22
C VAL A 188 1.55 11.41 -1.22
N ASN A 189 0.96 12.62 -1.20
CA ASN A 189 1.35 13.70 -2.11
C ASN A 189 2.78 14.19 -1.86
N THR A 190 3.25 14.20 -0.61
CA THR A 190 4.64 14.56 -0.31
C THR A 190 5.62 13.55 -0.90
N ILE A 191 5.31 12.26 -0.77
CA ILE A 191 6.21 11.19 -1.25
C ILE A 191 6.18 11.10 -2.77
N SER A 192 5.02 11.25 -3.40
CA SER A 192 4.90 11.20 -4.86
C SER A 192 5.64 12.35 -5.54
N MET A 193 5.46 13.58 -5.05
CA MET A 193 5.95 14.80 -5.71
C MET A 193 7.40 15.15 -5.39
N GLN A 194 7.99 14.61 -4.32
CA GLN A 194 9.34 14.99 -3.89
C GLN A 194 10.37 13.91 -4.16
N GLU A 195 11.59 14.34 -4.43
CA GLU A 195 12.73 13.46 -4.54
C GLU A 195 13.26 13.07 -3.15
N PHE A 196 13.70 11.81 -3.04
CA PHE A 196 14.32 11.25 -1.85
C PHE A 196 15.66 10.60 -2.24
N PRO A 197 16.66 10.59 -1.35
CA PRO A 197 17.88 9.84 -1.60
C PRO A 197 17.58 8.37 -1.96
N GLN A 198 18.35 7.79 -2.86
CA GLN A 198 18.09 6.48 -3.47
C GLN A 198 17.75 5.37 -2.46
N ASN A 199 18.38 5.38 -1.28
CA ASN A 199 18.17 4.35 -0.25
C ASN A 199 17.34 4.83 0.94
N PHE A 200 16.66 5.97 0.81
CA PHE A 200 15.92 6.59 1.91
C PHE A 200 14.91 5.63 2.54
N PHE A 201 14.12 4.96 1.72
CA PHE A 201 13.07 4.06 2.19
C PHE A 201 13.57 2.68 2.61
N ASN A 202 14.85 2.37 2.44
CA ASN A 202 15.44 1.08 2.86
C ASN A 202 15.49 0.90 4.38
N LYS A 203 15.28 1.97 5.15
CA LYS A 203 15.16 1.93 6.62
C LYS A 203 13.82 1.38 7.12
N PHE A 204 12.86 1.14 6.25
CA PHE A 204 11.55 0.57 6.59
C PHE A 204 11.45 -0.87 6.10
N ASP A 205 10.83 -1.75 6.90
CA ASP A 205 10.62 -3.15 6.56
C ASP A 205 9.14 -3.46 6.30
N LEU A 206 8.22 -2.62 6.77
CA LEU A 206 6.79 -2.71 6.48
C LEU A 206 6.29 -1.39 5.87
N LEU A 207 5.62 -1.50 4.74
CA LEU A 207 4.80 -0.45 4.13
C LEU A 207 3.33 -0.74 4.40
N ILE A 208 2.63 0.21 5.00
CA ILE A 208 1.17 0.20 5.09
C ILE A 208 0.64 1.35 4.23
N VAL A 209 -0.38 1.08 3.41
CA VAL A 209 -1.05 2.12 2.62
C VAL A 209 -2.51 2.17 3.05
N ASP A 210 -2.85 3.24 3.76
CA ASP A 210 -4.22 3.44 4.23
C ASP A 210 -5.11 4.01 3.11
N GLU A 211 -6.39 3.59 3.12
CA GLU A 211 -7.38 3.93 2.09
C GLU A 211 -6.82 3.73 0.66
N CYS A 212 -6.14 2.61 0.44
CA CYS A 212 -5.40 2.34 -0.79
C CYS A 212 -6.27 2.38 -2.06
N HIS A 213 -7.59 2.29 -1.93
CA HIS A 213 -8.55 2.46 -3.02
C HIS A 213 -8.76 3.93 -3.43
N ARG A 214 -8.45 4.91 -2.57
CA ARG A 214 -8.70 6.34 -2.81
C ARG A 214 -7.56 7.06 -3.52
N VAL A 215 -6.35 6.51 -3.46
CA VAL A 215 -5.19 7.18 -4.04
C VAL A 215 -5.23 7.05 -5.57
N GLY A 216 -5.21 8.16 -6.28
CA GLY A 216 -5.23 8.18 -7.74
C GLY A 216 -4.08 7.38 -8.36
N SER A 217 -4.30 6.80 -9.53
CA SER A 217 -3.31 5.96 -10.24
C SER A 217 -1.97 6.67 -10.48
N GLU A 218 -2.01 7.96 -10.78
CA GLU A 218 -0.82 8.79 -10.97
C GLU A 218 0.01 8.87 -9.69
N THR A 219 -0.63 9.23 -8.58
CA THR A 219 0.03 9.36 -7.27
C THR A 219 0.61 8.02 -6.82
N PHE A 220 -0.11 6.90 -7.06
CA PHE A 220 0.40 5.56 -6.77
C PHE A 220 1.61 5.18 -7.62
N SER A 221 1.54 5.44 -8.94
CA SER A 221 2.63 5.12 -9.84
C SER A 221 3.92 5.89 -9.55
N GLN A 222 3.80 7.03 -8.89
CA GLN A 222 4.94 7.85 -8.45
C GLN A 222 5.41 7.52 -7.02
N CYS A 223 4.52 7.09 -6.13
CA CYS A 223 4.81 6.84 -4.72
C CYS A 223 5.34 5.41 -4.49
N LEU A 224 4.59 4.40 -4.92
CA LEU A 224 4.87 3.00 -4.59
C LEU A 224 6.22 2.47 -5.14
N PRO A 225 6.67 2.85 -6.35
CA PRO A 225 7.99 2.43 -6.82
C PRO A 225 9.16 2.94 -5.98
N LYS A 226 8.97 4.01 -5.18
CA LYS A 226 10.00 4.56 -4.30
C LYS A 226 10.16 3.73 -3.01
N ILE A 227 9.08 3.06 -2.55
CA ILE A 227 9.02 2.38 -1.26
C ILE A 227 8.93 0.87 -1.47
N ARG A 228 10.05 0.17 -1.33
CA ARG A 228 10.13 -1.28 -1.53
C ARG A 228 10.59 -1.97 -0.26
N THR A 229 9.64 -2.50 0.46
CA THR A 229 9.82 -3.12 1.76
C THR A 229 9.64 -4.65 1.70
N PRO A 230 10.23 -5.41 2.63
CA PRO A 230 9.96 -6.85 2.75
C PRO A 230 8.48 -7.17 2.96
N TYR A 231 7.77 -6.33 3.71
CA TYR A 231 6.34 -6.50 3.99
C TYR A 231 5.52 -5.34 3.45
N THR A 232 4.33 -5.64 2.91
CA THR A 232 3.39 -4.65 2.40
C THR A 232 1.97 -4.94 2.88
N LEU A 233 1.21 -3.92 3.23
CA LEU A 233 -0.19 -4.03 3.62
C LEU A 233 -1.01 -2.89 3.03
N GLY A 234 -2.00 -3.21 2.22
CA GLY A 234 -3.02 -2.27 1.80
C GLY A 234 -4.23 -2.33 2.74
N LEU A 235 -4.76 -1.19 3.12
CA LEU A 235 -6.01 -1.09 3.89
C LEU A 235 -7.08 -0.45 3.01
N SER A 236 -8.27 -1.07 2.96
CA SER A 236 -9.39 -0.56 2.18
C SER A 236 -10.71 -0.79 2.91
N ALA A 237 -11.64 0.15 2.82
CA ALA A 237 -13.03 -0.07 3.22
C ALA A 237 -13.83 -0.73 2.09
N THR A 238 -13.53 -0.35 0.86
CA THR A 238 -14.17 -0.84 -0.37
C THR A 238 -13.08 -1.20 -1.37
N PRO A 239 -12.82 -2.47 -1.66
CA PRO A 239 -11.75 -2.85 -2.57
C PRO A 239 -12.09 -2.54 -4.03
N ASP A 240 -13.37 -2.33 -4.33
CA ASP A 240 -13.82 -2.07 -5.70
C ASP A 240 -13.61 -0.59 -6.05
N ARG A 241 -12.66 -0.30 -6.92
CA ARG A 241 -12.39 1.03 -7.45
C ARG A 241 -13.26 1.29 -8.68
N ARG A 242 -13.91 2.45 -8.73
CA ARG A 242 -14.72 2.87 -9.89
C ARG A 242 -13.88 3.04 -11.18
N ASP A 243 -12.59 3.37 -11.05
CA ASP A 243 -11.67 3.53 -12.17
C ASP A 243 -11.04 2.20 -12.67
N GLY A 244 -11.35 1.08 -12.02
CA GLY A 244 -10.84 -0.24 -12.40
C GLY A 244 -9.35 -0.47 -12.12
N LEU A 245 -8.65 0.49 -11.47
CA LEU A 245 -7.20 0.44 -11.27
C LEU A 245 -6.76 -0.30 -9.99
N MET A 246 -7.65 -1.06 -9.35
CA MET A 246 -7.29 -1.89 -8.21
C MET A 246 -6.19 -2.90 -8.56
N HIS A 247 -6.19 -3.41 -9.78
CA HIS A 247 -5.15 -4.32 -10.27
C HIS A 247 -3.73 -3.69 -10.25
N VAL A 248 -3.61 -2.35 -10.34
CA VAL A 248 -2.31 -1.65 -10.19
C VAL A 248 -1.84 -1.70 -8.75
N VAL A 249 -2.76 -1.44 -7.80
CA VAL A 249 -2.50 -1.51 -6.37
C VAL A 249 -2.05 -2.91 -5.96
N GLU A 250 -2.74 -3.93 -6.45
CA GLU A 250 -2.41 -5.34 -6.18
C GLU A 250 -1.02 -5.75 -6.69
N LYS A 251 -0.55 -5.20 -7.81
CA LYS A 251 0.79 -5.46 -8.31
C LYS A 251 1.89 -5.01 -7.33
N TYR A 252 1.62 -3.98 -6.50
CA TYR A 252 2.57 -3.45 -5.52
C TYR A 252 2.35 -3.95 -4.09
N LEU A 253 1.10 -4.03 -3.64
CA LEU A 253 0.77 -4.34 -2.24
C LEU A 253 0.42 -5.81 -2.02
N GLY A 254 0.07 -6.54 -3.07
CA GLY A 254 -0.36 -7.93 -3.05
C GLY A 254 -1.87 -8.10 -3.27
N PRO A 255 -2.32 -9.35 -3.40
CA PRO A 255 -3.73 -9.67 -3.58
C PRO A 255 -4.54 -9.35 -2.32
N ILE A 256 -5.85 -9.27 -2.46
CA ILE A 256 -6.75 -9.20 -1.31
C ILE A 256 -6.61 -10.49 -0.51
N CYS A 257 -6.07 -10.39 0.71
CA CYS A 257 -5.87 -11.51 1.62
C CYS A 257 -7.08 -11.77 2.53
N TYR A 258 -7.88 -10.73 2.75
CA TYR A 258 -9.16 -10.83 3.45
C TYR A 258 -10.11 -9.72 2.99
N LYS A 259 -11.37 -10.08 2.78
CA LYS A 259 -12.47 -9.16 2.47
C LYS A 259 -13.64 -9.48 3.40
N SER A 260 -14.04 -8.51 4.22
CA SER A 260 -15.25 -8.68 5.04
C SER A 260 -16.49 -8.76 4.14
N GLU A 261 -17.33 -9.75 4.40
CA GLU A 261 -18.66 -9.78 3.77
C GLU A 261 -19.47 -8.58 4.29
N ASN A 262 -20.16 -7.88 3.39
CA ASN A 262 -21.10 -6.80 3.72
C ASN A 262 -22.38 -7.40 4.31
N LYS A 263 -22.29 -8.17 5.39
CA LYS A 263 -23.46 -8.48 6.19
C LYS A 263 -23.76 -7.23 7.01
N ILE A 264 -24.60 -6.36 6.47
CA ILE A 264 -25.26 -5.31 7.25
C ILE A 264 -26.23 -6.01 8.22
N ASN A 265 -25.66 -6.69 9.22
CA ASN A 265 -26.39 -7.09 10.40
C ASN A 265 -26.32 -5.95 11.44
N SER A 266 -26.62 -4.72 11.00
CA SER A 266 -26.88 -3.66 11.94
C SER A 266 -28.29 -3.90 12.48
N LYS A 267 -28.38 -4.49 13.64
CA LYS A 267 -29.62 -4.53 14.47
C LYS A 267 -30.06 -3.10 14.90
N LEU A 268 -29.29 -2.09 14.51
CA LEU A 268 -29.61 -0.69 14.79
C LEU A 268 -30.32 -0.10 13.57
N PRO A 269 -31.56 0.37 13.70
CA PRO A 269 -32.23 1.07 12.64
C PRO A 269 -31.47 2.35 12.30
N VAL A 270 -31.16 2.55 11.03
CA VAL A 270 -30.64 3.82 10.53
C VAL A 270 -31.87 4.71 10.27
N ILE A 271 -32.05 5.72 11.10
CA ILE A 271 -33.09 6.74 10.89
C ILE A 271 -32.45 7.83 10.02
N CYS A 272 -32.95 7.98 8.80
CA CYS A 272 -32.57 9.08 7.93
C CYS A 272 -33.64 10.18 8.07
N GLU A 273 -33.25 11.33 8.59
CA GLU A 273 -34.09 12.52 8.63
C GLU A 273 -33.78 13.40 7.42
N LEU A 274 -34.76 13.57 6.52
CA LEU A 274 -34.61 14.44 5.36
C LEU A 274 -34.97 15.86 5.76
N ILE A 275 -33.96 16.71 5.95
CA ILE A 275 -34.16 18.14 6.23
C ILE A 275 -34.24 18.88 4.89
N THR A 276 -35.43 19.30 4.52
CA THR A 276 -35.66 20.13 3.32
C THR A 276 -35.49 21.60 3.66
N TYR A 277 -34.47 22.24 3.09
CA TYR A 277 -34.31 23.68 3.17
C TYR A 277 -35.02 24.37 2.01
N ARG A 278 -35.93 25.28 2.30
CA ARG A 278 -36.42 26.25 1.32
C ARG A 278 -35.55 27.50 1.39
N THR A 279 -34.63 27.63 0.46
CA THR A 279 -33.91 28.90 0.26
C THR A 279 -34.83 29.86 -0.50
N GLY A 280 -35.29 30.91 0.15
CA GLY A 280 -35.94 32.07 -0.52
C GLY A 280 -34.83 32.96 -1.09
N GLY A 281 -34.93 33.44 -2.34
CA GLY A 281 -34.04 34.43 -2.90
C GLY A 281 -33.34 34.00 -4.20
N LYS A 282 -32.36 34.79 -4.61
CA LYS A 282 -31.64 34.74 -5.90
C LYS A 282 -31.02 33.36 -6.24
N TYR A 283 -30.73 32.53 -5.22
CA TYR A 283 -30.06 31.21 -5.34
C TYR A 283 -31.06 30.04 -5.56
N ALA A 284 -32.36 30.25 -5.47
CA ALA A 284 -33.35 29.19 -5.68
C ALA A 284 -33.46 28.71 -7.15
N LYS A 285 -32.84 29.43 -8.09
CA LYS A 285 -32.80 29.08 -9.52
C LYS A 285 -31.64 28.18 -9.91
N GLU A 286 -30.55 28.17 -9.16
CA GLU A 286 -29.35 27.39 -9.49
C GLU A 286 -29.45 25.90 -9.07
N LEU A 287 -30.34 25.55 -8.13
CA LEU A 287 -30.50 24.17 -7.65
C LEU A 287 -31.47 23.30 -8.49
N LYS A 288 -32.04 23.83 -9.56
CA LYS A 288 -32.93 23.07 -10.46
C LYS A 288 -32.20 22.29 -11.57
N ASN A 289 -30.91 22.39 -11.69
CA ASN A 289 -30.09 21.81 -12.77
C ASN A 289 -29.03 20.84 -12.29
N TYR A 290 -29.24 20.13 -11.16
CA TYR A 290 -28.37 19.02 -10.74
C TYR A 290 -29.20 17.76 -10.53
#